data_6688c577ecee59506bd3aefe5ea1e701
#
_entry.id   6688c577ecee59506bd3aefe5ea1e701
#
_cell.length_a   1.000
_cell.length_b   1.000
_cell.length_c   1.000
_cell.angle_alpha   90.00
_cell.angle_beta   90.00
_cell.angle_gamma   90.00
#
_symmetry.space_group_name_H-M   'P 1'
#
loop_
_entity.id
_entity.type
_entity.pdbx_description
1 polymer ?
#
loop_
_entity_poly.entity_id
_entity_poly.type
_entity_poly.pdbx_seq_one_letter_code
_entity_poly.pdbx_strand_id
1 'polypeptide(L)'
;MKKEQVDLGNAVVWIPDSKTPNGIAEVPLTDLALEAFHEQIRIAGPGTWLFPSDENPTGHQKTLKTVWHATLRRVKVPYFRIYDLRSTYATRLSAGGVADEGVTQLLRQGDAKVFKKYSQMKLQMKREALQKLNRKAMISVF
;
A
#
# COMPACT_ATOMS: atom_id res chain seq x y z
N MET A 1 -1.76 8.73 8.56
CA MET A 1 -1.45 9.24 7.19
C MET A 1 -2.21 10.54 6.98
N LYS A 2 -1.54 11.55 6.45
CA LYS A 2 -2.15 12.82 6.05
C LYS A 2 -2.49 12.79 4.56
N LYS A 3 -3.49 13.57 4.15
CA LYS A 3 -3.87 13.65 2.73
C LYS A 3 -2.76 14.21 1.84
N GLU A 4 -1.96 15.15 2.35
CA GLU A 4 -0.82 15.73 1.63
C GLU A 4 0.25 14.73 1.22
N GLN A 5 0.26 13.55 1.84
CA GLN A 5 1.18 12.47 1.50
C GLN A 5 0.76 11.69 0.24
N VAL A 6 -0.46 11.92 -0.24
CA VAL A 6 -1.01 11.23 -1.42
C VAL A 6 -1.00 12.17 -2.61
N ASP A 7 -0.15 11.89 -3.57
CA ASP A 7 -0.10 12.60 -4.85
C ASP A 7 -0.84 11.77 -5.91
N LEU A 8 -2.11 12.11 -6.09
CA LEU A 8 -2.96 11.43 -7.08
C LEU A 8 -2.50 11.72 -8.51
N GLY A 9 -1.99 12.94 -8.77
CA GLY A 9 -1.55 13.33 -10.11
C GLY A 9 -0.33 12.55 -10.59
N ASN A 10 0.62 12.27 -9.70
CA ASN A 10 1.82 11.48 -9.99
C ASN A 10 1.68 10.00 -9.62
N ALA A 11 0.52 9.59 -9.10
CA ALA A 11 0.25 8.22 -8.66
C ALA A 11 1.27 7.70 -7.64
N VAL A 12 1.53 8.48 -6.59
CA VAL A 12 2.54 8.19 -5.56
C VAL A 12 1.99 8.51 -4.17
N VAL A 13 2.38 7.71 -3.20
CA VAL A 13 2.24 8.05 -1.79
C VAL A 13 3.61 8.23 -1.15
N TRP A 14 3.79 9.32 -0.42
CA TRP A 14 4.99 9.59 0.36
C TRP A 14 4.84 9.09 1.80
N ILE A 15 5.81 8.33 2.27
CA ILE A 15 5.90 7.85 3.64
C ILE A 15 7.11 8.51 4.30
N PRO A 16 6.89 9.57 5.11
CA PRO A 16 7.98 10.39 5.66
C PRO A 16 8.69 9.75 6.84
N ASP A 17 8.02 8.82 7.54
CA ASP A 17 8.53 8.24 8.78
C ASP A 17 8.25 6.75 8.86
N SER A 18 9.22 6.00 9.37
CA SER A 18 9.14 4.57 9.61
C SER A 18 10.08 4.16 10.72
N LYS A 19 9.78 3.03 11.36
CA LYS A 19 10.66 2.41 12.37
C LYS A 19 12.06 2.08 11.84
N THR A 20 12.22 2.01 10.53
CA THR A 20 13.50 1.76 9.86
C THR A 20 13.72 2.78 8.74
N PRO A 21 14.98 3.18 8.44
CA PRO A 21 15.28 4.11 7.35
C PRO A 21 14.73 3.67 6.00
N ASN A 22 14.66 2.37 5.75
CA ASN A 22 14.11 1.81 4.51
C ASN A 22 12.59 1.95 4.39
N GLY A 23 11.92 2.34 5.47
CA GLY A 23 10.49 2.60 5.46
C GLY A 23 10.11 3.98 4.93
N ILE A 24 11.06 4.92 4.89
CA ILE A 24 10.87 6.24 4.26
C ILE A 24 10.97 6.04 2.76
N ALA A 25 9.88 6.28 2.04
CA ALA A 25 9.89 6.04 0.61
C ALA A 25 8.71 6.70 -0.11
N GLU A 26 8.90 6.90 -1.40
CA GLU A 26 7.83 7.08 -2.36
C GLU A 26 7.32 5.71 -2.82
N VAL A 27 6.04 5.48 -2.68
CA VAL A 27 5.40 4.23 -3.08
C VAL A 27 4.50 4.50 -4.27
N PRO A 28 4.76 3.91 -5.45
CA PRO A 28 3.90 4.08 -6.61
C PRO A 28 2.55 3.38 -6.37
N LEU A 29 1.49 3.98 -6.89
CA LEU A 29 0.12 3.49 -6.77
C LEU A 29 -0.31 2.76 -8.04
N THR A 30 -1.04 1.67 -7.86
CA THR A 30 -1.79 1.03 -8.94
C THR A 30 -3.07 1.82 -9.22
N ASP A 31 -3.71 1.60 -10.36
CA ASP A 31 -5.00 2.23 -10.69
C ASP A 31 -6.04 1.97 -9.61
N LEU A 32 -6.13 0.74 -9.11
CA LEU A 32 -7.03 0.37 -8.02
C LEU A 32 -6.72 1.13 -6.73
N ALA A 33 -5.44 1.32 -6.41
CA ALA A 33 -5.03 2.09 -5.23
C ALA A 33 -5.35 3.59 -5.40
N LEU A 34 -5.20 4.13 -6.61
CA LEU A 34 -5.60 5.51 -6.92
C LEU A 34 -7.09 5.72 -6.70
N GLU A 35 -7.93 4.83 -7.25
CA GLU A 35 -9.37 4.87 -7.06
C GLU A 35 -9.73 4.81 -5.56
N ALA A 36 -9.10 3.91 -4.81
CA ALA A 36 -9.33 3.77 -3.37
C ALA A 36 -8.89 5.02 -2.58
N PHE A 37 -7.76 5.63 -2.90
CA PHE A 37 -7.31 6.86 -2.26
C PHE A 37 -8.19 8.04 -2.61
N HIS A 38 -8.60 8.16 -3.87
CA HIS A 38 -9.53 9.20 -4.31
C HIS A 38 -10.84 9.13 -3.52
N GLU A 39 -11.43 7.95 -3.43
CA GLU A 39 -12.66 7.73 -2.67
C GLU A 39 -12.46 7.97 -1.17
N GLN A 40 -11.34 7.53 -0.59
CA GLN A 40 -11.05 7.75 0.81
C GLN A 40 -10.86 9.24 1.14
N ILE A 41 -10.23 10.01 0.27
CA ILE A 41 -10.10 11.46 0.44
C ILE A 41 -11.49 12.11 0.43
N ARG A 42 -12.38 11.68 -0.46
CA ARG A 42 -13.76 12.16 -0.53
C ARG A 42 -14.54 11.84 0.77
N ILE A 43 -14.45 10.62 1.26
CA ILE A 43 -15.12 10.16 2.49
C ILE A 43 -14.57 10.88 3.73
N ALA A 44 -13.27 11.10 3.77
CA ALA A 44 -12.62 11.80 4.89
C ALA A 44 -13.09 13.25 5.07
N GLY A 45 -13.72 13.84 4.04
CA GLY A 45 -14.22 15.21 4.10
C GLY A 45 -13.12 16.26 4.28
N PRO A 46 -13.43 17.42 4.83
CA PRO A 46 -12.44 18.47 5.10
C PRO A 46 -11.46 18.03 6.20
N GLY A 47 -10.26 18.62 6.19
CA GLY A 47 -9.23 18.36 7.21
C GLY A 47 -8.01 17.60 6.69
N THR A 48 -7.02 17.48 7.55
CA THR A 48 -5.67 17.01 7.20
C THR A 48 -5.57 15.49 7.06
N TRP A 49 -6.35 14.75 7.85
CA TRP A 49 -6.18 13.30 7.99
C TRP A 49 -6.92 12.52 6.92
N LEU A 50 -6.26 11.50 6.38
CA LEU A 50 -6.87 10.57 5.43
C LEU A 50 -7.89 9.64 6.10
N PHE A 51 -7.62 9.28 7.36
CA PHE A 51 -8.51 8.48 8.21
C PHE A 51 -8.80 9.27 9.49
N PRO A 52 -9.71 10.25 9.43
CA PRO A 52 -10.06 11.04 10.61
C PRO A 52 -10.78 10.20 11.66
N SER A 53 -10.71 10.64 12.91
CA SER A 53 -11.45 10.06 14.02
C SER A 53 -11.66 11.08 15.12
N ASP A 54 -12.90 11.36 15.43
CA ASP A 54 -13.28 12.27 16.51
C ASP A 54 -13.09 11.62 17.90
N GLU A 55 -13.04 10.30 17.96
CA GLU A 55 -12.84 9.55 19.20
C GLU A 55 -11.39 9.57 19.69
N ASN A 56 -10.44 9.90 18.83
CA ASN A 56 -9.03 9.95 19.18
C ASN A 56 -8.54 11.38 19.40
N PRO A 57 -7.83 11.66 20.51
CA PRO A 57 -7.27 13.00 20.76
C PRO A 57 -6.32 13.49 19.65
N THR A 58 -5.75 12.58 18.87
CA THR A 58 -4.88 12.89 17.72
C THR A 58 -5.66 13.23 16.45
N GLY A 59 -6.99 13.14 16.46
CA GLY A 59 -7.85 13.43 15.32
C GLY A 59 -7.83 12.41 14.19
N HIS A 60 -7.21 11.25 14.40
CA HIS A 60 -7.11 10.20 13.37
C HIS A 60 -7.14 8.79 13.93
N GLN A 61 -7.52 7.84 13.08
CA GLN A 61 -7.50 6.41 13.41
C GLN A 61 -6.07 5.90 13.63
N LYS A 62 -5.89 5.18 14.72
CA LYS A 62 -4.60 4.53 15.06
C LYS A 62 -4.51 3.10 14.58
N THR A 63 -5.65 2.43 14.40
CA THR A 63 -5.73 1.03 13.98
C THR A 63 -7.00 0.77 13.19
N LEU A 64 -6.92 -0.12 12.22
CA LEU A 64 -8.06 -0.60 11.44
C LEU A 64 -8.50 -2.01 11.89
N LYS A 65 -7.94 -2.54 12.97
CA LYS A 65 -8.14 -3.92 13.38
C LYS A 65 -9.62 -4.28 13.59
N THR A 66 -10.36 -3.46 14.32
CA THR A 66 -11.79 -3.70 14.60
C THR A 66 -12.62 -3.70 13.32
N VAL A 67 -12.40 -2.70 12.47
CA VAL A 67 -13.10 -2.57 11.19
C VAL A 67 -12.77 -3.76 10.27
N TRP A 68 -11.51 -4.18 10.25
CA TRP A 68 -11.07 -5.33 9.48
C TRP A 68 -11.80 -6.62 9.89
N HIS A 69 -11.83 -6.92 11.19
CA HIS A 69 -12.56 -8.07 11.72
C HIS A 69 -14.06 -8.03 11.36
N ALA A 70 -14.69 -6.87 11.54
CA ALA A 70 -16.10 -6.70 11.22
C ALA A 70 -16.37 -6.89 9.72
N THR A 71 -15.50 -6.36 8.87
CA THR A 71 -15.61 -6.49 7.41
C THR A 71 -15.50 -7.94 6.97
N LEU A 72 -14.46 -8.65 7.41
CA LEU A 72 -14.27 -10.07 7.06
C LEU A 72 -15.46 -10.93 7.51
N ARG A 73 -15.97 -10.68 8.71
CA ARG A 73 -17.17 -11.39 9.22
C ARG A 73 -18.39 -11.12 8.36
N ARG A 74 -18.62 -9.87 7.97
CA ARG A 74 -19.76 -9.47 7.14
C ARG A 74 -19.74 -10.12 5.77
N VAL A 75 -18.57 -10.24 5.15
CA VAL A 75 -18.40 -10.87 3.82
C VAL A 75 -18.13 -12.37 3.91
N LYS A 76 -18.20 -12.96 5.11
CA LYS A 76 -18.00 -14.40 5.37
C LYS A 76 -16.64 -14.93 4.89
N VAL A 77 -15.61 -14.09 4.96
CA VAL A 77 -14.24 -14.49 4.66
C VAL A 77 -13.55 -14.91 5.97
N PRO A 78 -12.85 -16.07 5.99
CA PRO A 78 -12.07 -16.48 7.14
C PRO A 78 -11.08 -15.39 7.58
N TYR A 79 -10.89 -15.26 8.89
CA TYR A 79 -10.00 -14.23 9.43
C TYR A 79 -8.56 -14.41 8.94
N PHE A 80 -7.98 -13.32 8.49
CA PHE A 80 -6.54 -13.16 8.28
C PHE A 80 -6.13 -11.73 8.67
N ARG A 81 -4.85 -11.53 8.96
CA ARG A 81 -4.33 -10.22 9.36
C ARG A 81 -4.16 -9.33 8.13
N ILE A 82 -4.38 -8.03 8.26
CA ILE A 82 -4.05 -7.06 7.19
C ILE A 82 -2.61 -7.24 6.69
N TYR A 83 -1.68 -7.54 7.62
CA TYR A 83 -0.28 -7.79 7.28
C TYR A 83 -0.07 -8.97 6.33
N ASP A 84 -0.96 -9.96 6.34
CA ASP A 84 -0.86 -11.14 5.47
C ASP A 84 -1.07 -10.79 3.99
N LEU A 85 -1.70 -9.63 3.69
CA LEU A 85 -1.77 -9.07 2.34
C LEU A 85 -0.38 -8.80 1.74
N ARG A 86 0.61 -8.56 2.59
CA ARG A 86 2.00 -8.39 2.16
C ARG A 86 2.55 -9.64 1.48
N SER A 87 2.28 -10.82 2.03
CA SER A 87 2.69 -12.10 1.43
C SER A 87 1.98 -12.35 0.09
N THR A 88 0.69 -12.01 0.02
CA THR A 88 -0.08 -12.09 -1.23
C THR A 88 0.51 -11.17 -2.30
N TYR A 89 0.86 -9.95 -1.93
CA TYR A 89 1.47 -8.99 -2.83
C TYR A 89 2.81 -9.50 -3.37
N ALA A 90 3.69 -10.01 -2.48
CA ALA A 90 4.96 -10.61 -2.87
C ALA A 90 4.79 -11.78 -3.84
N THR A 91 3.89 -12.71 -3.51
CA THR A 91 3.63 -13.89 -4.34
C THR A 91 3.11 -13.50 -5.73
N ARG A 92 2.22 -12.51 -5.81
CA ARG A 92 1.69 -12.03 -7.09
C ARG A 92 2.74 -11.34 -7.95
N LEU A 93 3.62 -10.56 -7.35
CA LEU A 93 4.74 -9.94 -8.06
C LEU A 93 5.68 -10.99 -8.65
N SER A 94 6.09 -11.97 -7.84
CA SER A 94 6.95 -13.06 -8.27
C SER A 94 6.29 -13.92 -9.36
N ALA A 95 5.02 -14.27 -9.21
CA ALA A 95 4.25 -14.98 -10.23
C ALA A 95 4.07 -14.17 -11.52
N GLY A 96 4.08 -12.84 -11.43
CA GLY A 96 4.08 -11.91 -12.56
C GLY A 96 5.44 -11.76 -13.24
N GLY A 97 6.47 -12.47 -12.77
CA GLY A 97 7.82 -12.42 -13.34
C GLY A 97 8.65 -11.23 -12.88
N VAL A 98 8.29 -10.59 -11.78
CA VAL A 98 9.13 -9.56 -11.16
C VAL A 98 10.28 -10.23 -10.42
N ALA A 99 11.51 -9.84 -10.71
CA ALA A 99 12.70 -10.37 -10.05
C ALA A 99 12.64 -10.15 -8.52
N ASP A 100 13.18 -11.09 -7.76
CA ASP A 100 13.15 -11.07 -6.27
C ASP A 100 13.67 -9.76 -5.69
N GLU A 101 14.69 -9.18 -6.31
CA GLU A 101 15.22 -7.88 -5.95
C GLU A 101 14.16 -6.77 -6.06
N GLY A 102 13.41 -6.74 -7.16
CA GLY A 102 12.32 -5.81 -7.37
C GLY A 102 11.19 -6.01 -6.35
N VAL A 103 10.84 -7.26 -6.05
CA VAL A 103 9.86 -7.58 -5.01
C VAL A 103 10.32 -7.07 -3.65
N THR A 104 11.58 -7.31 -3.29
CA THR A 104 12.18 -6.87 -2.01
C THR A 104 12.16 -5.35 -1.89
N GLN A 105 12.50 -4.63 -2.95
CA GLN A 105 12.47 -3.16 -2.96
C GLN A 105 11.05 -2.60 -2.83
N LEU A 106 10.08 -3.17 -3.54
CA LEU A 106 8.68 -2.76 -3.44
C LEU A 106 8.10 -3.03 -2.05
N LEU A 107 8.49 -4.14 -1.43
CA LEU A 107 8.13 -4.47 -0.06
C LEU A 107 8.92 -3.67 0.98
N ARG A 108 9.97 -2.98 0.59
CA ARG A 108 10.85 -2.23 1.50
C ARG A 108 11.40 -3.12 2.62
N GLN A 109 11.73 -4.37 2.28
CA GLN A 109 12.35 -5.31 3.22
C GLN A 109 13.83 -4.96 3.39
N GLY A 110 14.21 -4.71 4.63
CA GLY A 110 15.46 -4.02 4.99
C GLY A 110 16.67 -4.88 5.24
N ASP A 111 16.79 -6.11 4.75
CA ASP A 111 18.06 -6.84 4.85
C ASP A 111 19.06 -6.47 3.74
N ALA A 112 18.85 -5.31 3.23
CA ALA A 112 19.47 -4.76 2.04
C ALA A 112 20.75 -3.97 2.29
N LYS A 113 21.58 -4.30 3.27
CA LYS A 113 22.94 -3.75 3.31
C LYS A 113 23.73 -4.08 2.03
N VAL A 114 23.43 -5.21 1.41
CA VAL A 114 24.05 -5.65 0.16
C VAL A 114 23.39 -5.02 -1.05
N PHE A 115 22.05 -4.85 -1.06
CA PHE A 115 21.31 -4.32 -2.20
C PHE A 115 21.32 -2.79 -2.30
N LYS A 116 21.47 -2.08 -1.18
CA LYS A 116 21.54 -0.61 -1.15
C LYS A 116 22.65 -0.01 -2.01
N LYS A 117 23.65 -0.80 -2.35
CA LYS A 117 24.84 -0.34 -3.10
C LYS A 117 24.69 -0.46 -4.62
N TYR A 118 23.80 -1.29 -5.13
CA TYR A 118 23.80 -1.68 -6.54
C TYR A 118 22.51 -1.44 -7.33
N SER A 119 21.35 -1.31 -6.70
CA SER A 119 20.13 -1.10 -7.47
C SER A 119 18.99 -0.52 -6.64
N GLN A 120 18.94 0.79 -6.56
CA GLN A 120 17.69 1.45 -6.25
C GLN A 120 16.83 1.38 -7.51
N MET A 121 15.75 0.61 -7.47
CA MET A 121 14.75 0.62 -8.51
C MET A 121 14.23 2.03 -8.71
N LYS A 122 14.38 2.58 -9.91
CA LYS A 122 13.80 3.87 -10.28
C LYS A 122 12.27 3.78 -10.16
N LEU A 123 11.61 4.89 -9.88
CA LEU A 123 10.15 4.95 -9.74
C LEU A 123 9.44 4.35 -10.96
N GLN A 124 9.95 4.60 -12.17
CA GLN A 124 9.42 4.03 -13.40
C GLN A 124 9.42 2.49 -13.40
N MET A 125 10.53 1.86 -12.99
CA MET A 125 10.63 0.40 -12.89
C MET A 125 9.66 -0.17 -11.85
N LYS A 126 9.45 0.54 -10.73
CA LYS A 126 8.45 0.17 -9.73
C LYS A 126 7.04 0.21 -10.30
N ARG A 127 6.71 1.24 -11.10
CA ARG A 127 5.41 1.35 -11.79
C ARG A 127 5.19 0.22 -12.78
N GLU A 128 6.18 -0.07 -13.62
CA GLU A 128 6.11 -1.17 -14.59
C GLU A 128 5.92 -2.53 -13.91
N ALA A 129 6.63 -2.76 -12.79
CA ALA A 129 6.45 -3.96 -11.99
C ALA A 129 5.02 -4.07 -11.41
N LEU A 130 4.45 -2.96 -10.95
CA LEU A 130 3.07 -2.92 -10.44
C LEU A 130 2.03 -3.13 -11.53
N GLN A 131 2.27 -2.69 -12.75
CA GLN A 131 1.36 -2.94 -13.89
C GLN A 131 1.17 -4.44 -14.14
N LYS A 132 2.17 -5.28 -13.84
CA LYS A 132 2.04 -6.73 -13.92
C LYS A 132 1.04 -7.31 -12.91
N LEU A 133 0.68 -6.57 -11.86
CA LEU A 133 -0.38 -6.94 -10.91
C LEU A 133 -1.77 -6.48 -11.34
N ASN A 134 -1.86 -5.55 -12.28
CA ASN A 134 -3.11 -4.96 -12.76
C ASN A 134 -3.90 -5.96 -13.61
N ARG A 135 -4.35 -7.05 -13.02
CA ARG A 135 -5.28 -8.01 -13.63
C ARG A 135 -6.72 -7.61 -13.29
N LYS A 136 -7.28 -6.66 -14.05
CA LYS A 136 -8.74 -6.39 -14.03
C LYS A 136 -9.59 -7.65 -14.30
N ALA A 137 -8.99 -8.69 -14.84
CA ALA A 137 -9.68 -9.92 -15.20
C ALA A 137 -10.04 -10.87 -14.05
N MET A 138 -9.54 -10.63 -12.83
CA MET A 138 -9.84 -11.51 -11.69
C MET A 138 -11.04 -11.08 -10.84
N ILE A 139 -11.63 -9.93 -11.10
CA ILE A 139 -12.80 -9.44 -10.36
C ILE A 139 -14.10 -9.99 -10.95
N SER A 140 -14.09 -10.51 -12.18
CA SER A 140 -15.27 -11.05 -12.89
C SER A 140 -15.52 -12.54 -12.66
N VAL A 141 -14.80 -13.23 -11.80
CA VAL A 141 -14.93 -14.69 -11.54
C VAL A 141 -15.53 -15.00 -10.17
N PHE A 142 -15.93 -13.98 -9.44
CA PHE A 142 -16.67 -14.14 -8.18
C PHE A 142 -18.01 -13.40 -8.29
#